data_7f3ef336bd5bb062fc9cfafe62f27f2d
#
_entry.id   7f3ef336bd5bb062fc9cfafe62f27f2d
#
_cell.length_a   1.000
_cell.length_b   1.000
_cell.length_c   1.000
_cell.angle_alpha   90.00
_cell.angle_beta   90.00
_cell.angle_gamma   90.00
#
_symmetry.space_group_name_H-M   'P 1'
#
loop_
_entity.id
_entity.type
_entity.pdbx_description
1 polymer ?
#
loop_
_entity_poly.entity_id
_entity_poly.type
_entity_poly.pdbx_seq_one_letter_code
_entity_poly.pdbx_strand_id
1 'polypeptide(L)'
;AAELFFHTIDSALPEVKQVNCFATTEDMFAALRKGYVDAIAGHEALLNELIINGKGKYRLLDESPYISKIGIAFQKGTHEELTQKINGLIKEMSEDGTIGSIAEYGLDAEKVVIRGGSDEK
;
A
#
# COMPACT_ATOMS: atom_id res chain seq x y z
N ALA A 1 4.01 15.49 -2.53
CA ALA A 1 3.12 14.59 -1.76
C ALA A 1 3.92 13.66 -0.83
N ALA A 2 4.98 13.00 -1.30
CA ALA A 2 5.80 12.10 -0.48
C ALA A 2 6.52 12.84 0.66
N GLU A 3 7.06 14.02 0.40
CA GLU A 3 7.75 14.84 1.40
C GLU A 3 6.80 15.27 2.54
N LEU A 4 5.58 15.67 2.21
CA LEU A 4 4.54 15.98 3.19
C LEU A 4 4.13 14.75 4.01
N PHE A 5 4.09 13.58 3.38
CA PHE A 5 3.79 12.31 4.02
C PHE A 5 4.84 11.96 5.09
N PHE A 6 6.13 12.09 4.79
CA PHE A 6 7.19 11.82 5.75
C PHE A 6 7.24 12.84 6.89
N HIS A 7 6.91 14.10 6.64
CA HIS A 7 6.80 15.12 7.70
C HIS A 7 5.56 14.95 8.59
N THR A 8 4.52 14.29 8.11
CA THR A 8 3.28 14.07 8.87
C THR A 8 3.33 12.81 9.76
N ILE A 9 4.22 11.86 9.46
CA ILE A 9 4.39 10.60 10.22
C ILE A 9 5.52 10.72 11.26
N ASP A 10 5.90 11.88 11.63
CA ASP A 10 7.09 12.30 12.37
C ASP A 10 7.39 11.59 13.71
N SER A 11 6.47 10.82 14.27
CA SER A 11 6.68 10.18 15.58
C SER A 11 6.98 8.67 15.53
N ALA A 12 6.85 8.04 14.38
CA ALA A 12 6.98 6.57 14.25
C ALA A 12 8.16 6.12 13.38
N LEU A 13 8.80 7.04 12.65
CA LEU A 13 9.92 6.69 11.78
C LEU A 13 11.27 6.92 12.51
N PRO A 14 12.23 6.04 12.27
CA PRO A 14 13.60 6.28 12.74
C PRO A 14 14.15 7.57 12.10
N GLU A 15 15.05 8.24 12.81
CA GLU A 15 15.72 9.44 12.28
C GLU A 15 16.46 9.11 10.98
N VAL A 16 16.02 9.73 9.87
CA VAL A 16 16.65 9.57 8.56
C VAL A 16 17.46 10.80 8.22
N LYS A 17 18.63 10.59 7.62
CA LYS A 17 19.54 11.67 7.26
C LYS A 17 18.94 12.59 6.19
N GLN A 18 18.23 12.04 5.24
CA GLN A 18 17.67 12.76 4.10
C GLN A 18 16.55 11.94 3.45
N VAL A 19 15.49 12.62 3.01
CA VAL A 19 14.42 12.06 2.18
C VAL A 19 14.53 12.64 0.78
N ASN A 20 14.61 11.76 -0.23
CA ASN A 20 14.63 12.14 -1.63
C ASN A 20 13.33 11.70 -2.30
N CYS A 21 12.68 12.61 -3.03
CA CYS A 21 11.49 12.32 -3.81
C CYS A 21 11.85 12.13 -5.28
N PHE A 22 11.32 11.08 -5.91
CA PHE A 22 11.54 10.78 -7.32
C PHE A 22 10.24 11.00 -8.09
N ALA A 23 10.35 11.43 -9.35
CA ALA A 23 9.21 11.67 -10.21
C ALA A 23 8.60 10.34 -10.73
N THR A 24 9.43 9.32 -10.90
CA THR A 24 9.01 8.01 -11.39
C THR A 24 9.47 6.87 -10.46
N THR A 25 8.77 5.76 -10.51
CA THR A 25 9.13 4.53 -9.79
C THR A 25 10.45 3.95 -10.31
N GLU A 26 10.68 4.04 -11.61
CA GLU A 26 11.89 3.57 -12.25
C GLU A 26 13.14 4.29 -11.75
N ASP A 27 13.07 5.62 -11.58
CA ASP A 27 14.17 6.42 -11.02
C ASP A 27 14.42 6.07 -9.56
N MET A 28 13.36 5.88 -8.77
CA MET A 28 13.46 5.45 -7.39
C MET A 28 14.16 4.08 -7.28
N PHE A 29 13.77 3.11 -8.08
CA PHE A 29 14.40 1.79 -8.12
C PHE A 29 15.84 1.86 -8.65
N ALA A 30 16.10 2.72 -9.63
CA ALA A 30 17.46 2.93 -10.14
C ALA A 30 18.37 3.52 -9.06
N ALA A 31 17.89 4.46 -8.26
CA ALA A 31 18.64 5.05 -7.16
C ALA A 31 19.01 4.00 -6.10
N LEU A 32 18.08 3.12 -5.72
CA LEU A 32 18.37 2.02 -4.80
C LEU A 32 19.40 1.05 -5.40
N ARG A 33 19.24 0.64 -6.67
CA ARG A 33 20.18 -0.28 -7.32
C ARG A 33 21.60 0.28 -7.42
N LYS A 34 21.73 1.59 -7.57
CA LYS A 34 23.02 2.29 -7.69
C LYS A 34 23.62 2.69 -6.33
N GLY A 35 22.90 2.46 -5.23
CA GLY A 35 23.35 2.85 -3.89
C GLY A 35 23.30 4.36 -3.63
N TYR A 36 22.46 5.09 -4.37
CA TYR A 36 22.24 6.53 -4.12
C TYR A 36 21.30 6.77 -2.93
N VAL A 37 20.50 5.77 -2.60
CA VAL A 37 19.66 5.70 -1.42
C VAL A 37 19.82 4.33 -0.78
N ASP A 38 19.74 4.28 0.55
CA ASP A 38 19.91 3.05 1.33
C ASP A 38 18.60 2.25 1.43
N ALA A 39 17.45 2.95 1.36
CA ALA A 39 16.12 2.36 1.42
C ALA A 39 15.15 3.16 0.56
N ILE A 40 14.04 2.54 0.20
CA ILE A 40 12.91 3.19 -0.47
C ILE A 40 11.63 2.91 0.30
N ALA A 41 10.68 3.83 0.23
CA ALA A 41 9.35 3.68 0.77
C ALA A 41 8.29 3.75 -0.35
N GLY A 42 7.32 2.88 -0.29
CA GLY A 42 6.27 2.79 -1.29
C GLY A 42 5.17 1.82 -0.86
N HIS A 43 4.20 1.62 -1.72
CA HIS A 43 3.16 0.62 -1.49
C HIS A 43 3.75 -0.80 -1.52
N GLU A 44 3.31 -1.66 -0.60
CA GLU A 44 3.83 -3.02 -0.44
C GLU A 44 3.80 -3.83 -1.74
N ALA A 45 2.71 -3.76 -2.51
CA ALA A 45 2.59 -4.46 -3.79
C ALA A 45 3.70 -4.07 -4.79
N LEU A 46 4.03 -2.77 -4.86
CA LEU A 46 5.10 -2.26 -5.71
C LEU A 46 6.49 -2.74 -5.23
N LEU A 47 6.71 -2.74 -3.92
CA LEU A 47 7.98 -3.18 -3.34
C LEU A 47 8.16 -4.69 -3.48
N ASN A 48 7.11 -5.48 -3.37
CA ASN A 48 7.14 -6.93 -3.60
C ASN A 48 7.51 -7.27 -5.04
N GLU A 49 6.98 -6.53 -6.02
CA GLU A 49 7.41 -6.69 -7.42
C GLU A 49 8.92 -6.44 -7.59
N LEU A 50 9.45 -5.40 -6.95
CA LEU A 50 10.89 -5.14 -6.96
C LEU A 50 11.70 -6.28 -6.34
N ILE A 51 11.24 -6.85 -5.23
CA ILE A 51 11.91 -7.95 -4.53
C ILE A 51 11.94 -9.20 -5.39
N ILE A 52 10.82 -9.57 -5.99
CA ILE A 52 10.71 -10.72 -6.89
C ILE A 52 11.67 -10.55 -8.08
N ASN A 53 11.67 -9.39 -8.73
CA ASN A 53 12.54 -9.10 -9.85
C ASN A 53 14.00 -8.92 -9.44
N GLY A 54 14.26 -8.55 -8.20
CA GLY A 54 15.59 -8.34 -7.62
C GLY A 54 16.36 -9.62 -7.25
N LYS A 55 15.74 -10.79 -7.36
CA LYS A 55 16.36 -12.12 -7.09
C LYS A 55 17.05 -12.19 -5.73
N GLY A 56 16.38 -11.75 -4.67
CA GLY A 56 16.86 -11.82 -3.29
C GLY A 56 17.86 -10.73 -2.88
N LYS A 57 18.07 -9.71 -3.70
CA LYS A 57 18.93 -8.57 -3.35
C LYS A 57 18.26 -7.58 -2.40
N TYR A 58 16.95 -7.62 -2.31
CA TYR A 58 16.15 -6.68 -1.53
C TYR A 58 15.24 -7.46 -0.56
N ARG A 59 14.83 -6.82 0.50
CA ARG A 59 13.84 -7.33 1.46
C ARG A 59 12.93 -6.20 1.93
N LEU A 60 11.74 -6.53 2.35
CA LEU A 60 10.92 -5.62 3.14
C LEU A 60 11.47 -5.54 4.57
N LEU A 61 11.28 -4.40 5.20
CA LEU A 61 11.43 -4.26 6.64
C LEU A 61 10.14 -4.70 7.32
N ASP A 62 10.25 -5.21 8.55
CA ASP A 62 9.10 -5.68 9.32
C ASP A 62 8.20 -4.53 9.78
N GLU A 63 8.78 -3.31 9.89
CA GLU A 63 8.08 -2.11 10.30
C GLU A 63 7.45 -1.41 9.10
N SER A 64 6.14 -1.18 9.18
CA SER A 64 5.42 -0.38 8.20
C SER A 64 5.18 1.03 8.76
N PRO A 65 5.66 2.08 8.09
CA PRO A 65 5.48 3.45 8.59
C PRO A 65 4.02 3.91 8.56
N TYR A 66 3.19 3.29 7.73
CA TYR A 66 1.79 3.69 7.60
C TYR A 66 0.94 2.57 6.98
N ILE A 67 -0.26 2.38 7.51
CA ILE A 67 -1.28 1.50 6.94
C ILE A 67 -2.35 2.38 6.30
N SER A 68 -2.50 2.32 4.97
CA SER A 68 -3.50 3.08 4.23
C SER A 68 -4.78 2.27 4.00
N LYS A 69 -5.92 2.96 4.06
CA LYS A 69 -7.20 2.40 3.63
C LYS A 69 -7.37 2.68 2.14
N ILE A 70 -7.68 1.65 1.37
CA ILE A 70 -8.01 1.75 -0.05
C ILE A 70 -9.52 1.58 -0.19
N GLY A 71 -10.16 2.42 -0.99
CA GLY A 71 -11.59 2.37 -1.20
C GLY A 71 -11.97 2.77 -2.63
N ILE A 72 -13.19 2.44 -3.03
CA ILE A 72 -13.81 2.88 -4.28
C ILE A 72 -14.62 4.13 -3.96
N ALA A 73 -14.38 5.23 -4.68
CA ALA A 73 -15.07 6.49 -4.46
C ALA A 73 -16.03 6.80 -5.61
N PHE A 74 -17.20 7.29 -5.27
CA PHE A 74 -18.18 7.85 -6.19
C PHE A 74 -18.42 9.33 -5.87
N GLN A 75 -19.01 10.06 -6.82
CA GLN A 75 -19.47 11.40 -6.56
C GLN A 75 -20.54 11.38 -5.46
N LYS A 76 -20.44 12.30 -4.50
CA LYS A 76 -21.38 12.40 -3.37
C LYS A 76 -22.84 12.47 -3.84
N GLY A 77 -23.69 11.64 -3.27
CA GLY A 77 -25.12 11.57 -3.59
C GLY A 77 -25.43 10.84 -4.89
N THR A 78 -24.49 10.09 -5.48
CA THR A 78 -24.70 9.28 -6.67
C THR A 78 -24.40 7.81 -6.41
N HIS A 79 -25.02 6.92 -7.21
CA HIS A 79 -24.71 5.48 -7.22
C HIS A 79 -24.87 4.75 -5.89
N GLU A 80 -25.78 5.16 -5.03
CA GLU A 80 -25.99 4.55 -3.70
C GLU A 80 -26.29 3.04 -3.79
N GLU A 81 -27.18 2.63 -4.70
CA GLU A 81 -27.50 1.23 -4.92
C GLU A 81 -26.28 0.41 -5.39
N LEU A 82 -25.47 0.98 -6.30
CA LEU A 82 -24.24 0.34 -6.77
C LEU A 82 -23.21 0.23 -5.64
N THR A 83 -23.07 1.25 -4.82
CA THR A 83 -22.18 1.26 -3.65
C THR A 83 -22.56 0.16 -2.67
N GLN A 84 -23.86 0.02 -2.34
CA GLN A 84 -24.35 -1.02 -1.46
C GLN A 84 -24.09 -2.42 -2.03
N LYS A 85 -24.31 -2.59 -3.33
CA LYS A 85 -24.06 -3.86 -4.02
C LYS A 85 -22.58 -4.24 -4.01
N ILE A 86 -21.69 -3.29 -4.28
CA ILE A 86 -20.23 -3.50 -4.23
C ILE A 86 -19.79 -3.85 -2.82
N ASN A 87 -20.27 -3.13 -1.81
CA ASN A 87 -19.94 -3.42 -0.41
C ASN A 87 -20.41 -4.83 0.01
N GLY A 88 -21.58 -5.25 -0.44
CA GLY A 88 -22.11 -6.60 -0.22
C GLY A 88 -21.21 -7.67 -0.85
N LEU A 89 -20.81 -7.48 -2.10
CA LEU A 89 -19.93 -8.40 -2.82
C LEU A 89 -18.53 -8.47 -2.19
N ILE A 90 -17.95 -7.34 -1.79
CA ILE A 90 -16.65 -7.31 -1.09
C ILE A 90 -16.73 -8.10 0.21
N LYS A 91 -17.81 -7.94 0.97
CA LYS A 91 -18.03 -8.68 2.20
C LYS A 91 -18.13 -10.19 1.94
N GLU A 92 -18.93 -10.61 0.96
CA GLU A 92 -19.09 -12.00 0.57
C GLU A 92 -17.76 -12.63 0.12
N MET A 93 -17.00 -11.93 -0.73
CA MET A 93 -15.67 -12.35 -1.19
C MET A 93 -14.64 -12.40 -0.06
N SER A 94 -14.83 -11.61 0.99
CA SER A 94 -13.99 -11.69 2.20
C SER A 94 -14.31 -12.93 3.03
N GLU A 95 -15.59 -13.26 3.16
CA GLU A 95 -16.06 -14.39 3.97
C GLU A 95 -15.78 -15.74 3.30
N ASP A 96 -15.83 -15.82 1.97
CA ASP A 96 -15.55 -17.03 1.20
C ASP A 96 -14.07 -17.28 0.87
N GLY A 97 -13.17 -16.35 1.27
CA GLY A 97 -11.73 -16.44 1.06
C GLY A 97 -11.24 -15.98 -0.32
N THR A 98 -12.13 -15.53 -1.21
CA THR A 98 -11.76 -15.07 -2.56
C THR A 98 -10.76 -13.92 -2.52
N ILE A 99 -10.95 -12.96 -1.62
CA ILE A 99 -10.01 -11.83 -1.48
C ILE A 99 -8.65 -12.30 -0.98
N GLY A 100 -8.61 -13.25 -0.03
CA GLY A 100 -7.36 -13.84 0.41
C GLY A 100 -6.57 -14.45 -0.75
N SER A 101 -7.24 -15.25 -1.57
CA SER A 101 -6.62 -15.88 -2.75
C SER A 101 -6.11 -14.85 -3.78
N ILE A 102 -6.83 -13.75 -3.98
CA ILE A 102 -6.38 -12.68 -4.87
C ILE A 102 -5.17 -11.95 -4.26
N ALA A 103 -5.17 -11.72 -2.95
CA ALA A 103 -4.08 -11.03 -2.25
C ALA A 103 -2.76 -11.80 -2.32
N GLU A 104 -2.78 -13.13 -2.35
CA GLU A 104 -1.57 -13.97 -2.45
C GLU A 104 -0.74 -13.70 -3.72
N TYR A 105 -1.34 -13.12 -4.77
CA TYR A 105 -0.61 -12.78 -6.00
C TYR A 105 0.34 -11.59 -5.87
N GLY A 106 0.30 -10.82 -4.80
CA GLY A 106 1.19 -9.66 -4.68
C GLY A 106 1.19 -9.00 -3.31
N LEU A 107 0.39 -9.48 -2.38
CA LEU A 107 0.26 -8.96 -1.02
C LEU A 107 0.36 -10.11 -0.02
N ASP A 108 0.76 -9.80 1.19
CA ASP A 108 0.62 -10.71 2.30
C ASP A 108 -0.86 -10.78 2.71
N ALA A 109 -1.51 -11.91 2.44
CA ALA A 109 -2.94 -12.10 2.69
C ALA A 109 -3.33 -11.85 4.15
N GLU A 110 -2.42 -12.12 5.09
CA GLU A 110 -2.65 -11.86 6.53
C GLU A 110 -2.73 -10.36 6.87
N LYS A 111 -2.11 -9.51 6.03
CA LYS A 111 -2.13 -8.05 6.19
C LYS A 111 -3.29 -7.36 5.49
N VAL A 112 -4.02 -8.07 4.63
CA VAL A 112 -5.21 -7.52 3.96
C VAL A 112 -6.41 -7.61 4.89
N VAL A 113 -6.63 -6.55 5.65
CA VAL A 113 -7.81 -6.43 6.51
C VAL A 113 -8.92 -5.72 5.75
N ILE A 114 -9.97 -6.47 5.41
CA ILE A 114 -11.16 -5.90 4.78
C ILE A 114 -12.13 -5.50 5.90
N ARG A 115 -12.33 -4.21 6.01
CA ARG A 115 -13.38 -3.64 6.85
C ARG A 115 -14.53 -3.25 5.94
N GLY A 116 -15.66 -3.93 6.05
CA GLY A 116 -16.91 -3.47 5.45
C GLY A 116 -17.15 -2.03 5.92
N GLY A 117 -17.43 -1.12 4.97
CA GLY A 117 -17.71 0.27 5.29
C GLY A 117 -18.90 0.39 6.23
N SER A 118 -18.62 0.50 7.50
CA SER A 118 -19.55 1.00 8.50
C SER A 118 -19.21 2.48 8.71
N ASP A 119 -20.17 3.31 8.42
CA ASP A 119 -20.23 4.73 8.69
C ASP A 119 -19.46 5.15 9.96
N GLU A 120 -18.32 5.80 9.77
CA GLU A 120 -17.85 6.77 10.73
C GLU A 120 -18.08 8.16 10.15
N LYS A 121 -19.01 8.85 10.80
CA LYS A 121 -19.37 10.26 10.61
C LYS A 121 -18.19 11.19 10.83
#